data_267efe5ce4f809d0fcedcfda9d0403cd
#
_entry.id   267efe5ce4f809d0fcedcfda9d0403cd
#
_cell.length_a   1.000
_cell.length_b   1.000
_cell.length_c   1.000
_cell.angle_alpha   90.00
_cell.angle_beta   90.00
_cell.angle_gamma   90.00
#
_symmetry.space_group_name_H-M   'P 1'
#
loop_
_entity.id
_entity.type
_entity.pdbx_description
1 polymer ?
#
loop_
_entity_poly.entity_id
_entity_poly.type
_entity_poly.pdbx_seq_one_letter_code
_entity_poly.pdbx_strand_id
1 'polypeptide(L)'
;MALGAANPGVRDHGPMVEVGHWSVFRRGQVGGNACPVVTGARQLTPGQMQAIAGHYGHESVFVTDLTPTRVSLRFFVPRHEMRMCVHATIAAITALAGSDAIVAGDAVVSTASGEHRVSWRGGERLEVTVEQAAPWFGPPAAVHAEMSAALGLPESSIAGAALIRPVSVSRAKLIVPLRDADAVHQASPDFPALWEVCRRLGTTGAYVFAPHPDGDPRHVVARQFPVDAGYPEDPATGVAAAALAAYLAADLQPARSAWRGITIDQGDTMGQPSFVRAAALAGPEGTTRTSVTGRAVRTGQAQLSLSAITGGRDLPEPELR
;
A
#
# COMPACT_ATOMS: atom_id res chain seq x y z
N MET A 1 41.43 0.64 52.52
CA MET A 1 41.27 0.19 51.10
C MET A 1 39.92 -0.49 50.96
N ALA A 2 38.94 0.23 50.44
CA ALA A 2 37.63 -0.35 50.14
C ALA A 2 37.51 -0.44 48.61
N LEU A 3 37.49 -1.66 48.12
CA LEU A 3 37.24 -1.98 46.71
C LEU A 3 35.77 -1.66 46.39
N GLY A 4 35.57 -0.68 45.51
CA GLY A 4 34.25 -0.37 44.96
C GLY A 4 33.70 -1.56 44.15
N ALA A 5 32.58 -2.09 44.61
CA ALA A 5 31.82 -3.06 43.85
C ALA A 5 31.23 -2.35 42.60
N ALA A 6 31.66 -2.79 41.44
CA ALA A 6 31.03 -2.42 40.17
C ALA A 6 29.57 -2.90 40.19
N ASN A 7 28.65 -2.01 39.92
CA ASN A 7 27.22 -2.30 39.81
C ASN A 7 26.99 -3.06 38.48
N PRO A 8 26.61 -4.36 38.47
CA PRO A 8 26.36 -5.08 37.23
C PRO A 8 24.89 -4.87 36.81
N GLY A 9 24.60 -3.95 35.89
CA GLY A 9 23.30 -4.01 35.31
C GLY A 9 22.60 -2.76 34.82
N VAL A 10 23.29 -1.78 34.27
CA VAL A 10 22.66 -0.89 33.29
C VAL A 10 22.97 -1.48 31.93
N ARG A 11 22.05 -2.30 31.43
CA ARG A 11 22.08 -2.64 30.00
C ARG A 11 21.81 -1.33 29.26
N ASP A 12 22.80 -0.84 28.58
CA ASP A 12 22.62 0.25 27.62
C ASP A 12 21.66 -0.26 26.54
N HIS A 13 20.39 0.12 26.65
CA HIS A 13 19.34 -0.31 25.71
C HIS A 13 19.44 0.41 24.37
N GLY A 14 20.47 1.27 24.17
CA GLY A 14 20.62 2.07 22.96
C GLY A 14 19.42 2.99 22.70
N PRO A 15 19.39 3.70 21.58
CA PRO A 15 18.27 4.59 21.25
C PRO A 15 16.97 3.80 21.09
N MET A 16 15.92 4.27 21.81
CA MET A 16 14.57 3.71 21.72
C MET A 16 13.77 4.49 20.70
N VAL A 17 12.96 3.76 19.89
CA VAL A 17 12.07 4.33 18.89
C VAL A 17 10.63 3.95 19.21
N GLU A 18 9.75 4.95 19.29
CA GLU A 18 8.33 4.71 19.42
C GLU A 18 7.73 4.34 18.06
N VAL A 19 7.02 3.22 18.02
CA VAL A 19 6.33 2.71 16.84
C VAL A 19 4.84 2.60 17.14
N GLY A 20 4.03 3.40 16.47
CA GLY A 20 2.58 3.28 16.49
C GLY A 20 2.14 2.13 15.58
N HIS A 21 1.24 1.27 16.06
CA HIS A 21 0.64 0.22 15.23
C HIS A 21 -0.72 0.68 14.75
N TRP A 22 -0.93 0.57 13.44
CA TRP A 22 -2.17 0.99 12.79
C TRP A 22 -2.69 -0.11 11.89
N SER A 23 -4.00 -0.12 11.65
CA SER A 23 -4.65 -0.95 10.63
C SER A 23 -5.47 -0.04 9.72
N VAL A 24 -5.24 -0.14 8.41
CA VAL A 24 -5.82 0.74 7.39
C VAL A 24 -6.78 -0.05 6.51
N PHE A 25 -7.86 0.58 6.07
CA PHE A 25 -8.89 -0.03 5.19
C PHE A 25 -9.70 -1.14 5.85
N ARG A 26 -9.85 -1.15 7.17
CA ARG A 26 -10.65 -2.18 7.85
C ARG A 26 -12.08 -2.22 7.33
N ARG A 27 -12.62 -3.42 7.15
CA ARG A 27 -14.04 -3.62 6.89
C ARG A 27 -14.77 -3.82 8.23
N GLY A 28 -15.42 -2.75 8.69
CA GLY A 28 -16.02 -2.71 10.04
C GLY A 28 -14.96 -2.70 11.16
N GLN A 29 -15.04 -3.67 12.06
CA GLN A 29 -14.15 -3.75 13.24
C GLN A 29 -12.95 -4.68 13.05
N VAL A 30 -12.85 -5.37 11.92
CA VAL A 30 -11.85 -6.42 11.66
C VAL A 30 -11.04 -6.14 10.40
N GLY A 31 -9.97 -6.88 10.23
CA GLY A 31 -9.14 -6.87 9.02
C GLY A 31 -8.35 -5.58 8.83
N GLY A 32 -8.21 -5.19 7.57
CA GLY A 32 -7.37 -4.08 7.16
C GLY A 32 -5.91 -4.47 6.97
N ASN A 33 -5.11 -3.51 6.49
CA ASN A 33 -3.68 -3.67 6.28
C ASN A 33 -2.90 -3.08 7.45
N ALA A 34 -2.07 -3.89 8.09
CA ALA A 34 -1.23 -3.47 9.22
C ALA A 34 -0.14 -2.50 8.75
N CYS A 35 0.11 -1.44 9.53
CA CYS A 35 1.12 -0.46 9.23
C CYS A 35 1.80 0.06 10.50
N PRO A 36 3.06 -0.29 10.75
CA PRO A 36 3.90 0.41 11.71
C PRO A 36 4.21 1.83 11.27
N VAL A 37 4.03 2.81 12.16
CA VAL A 37 4.25 4.25 11.91
C VAL A 37 5.26 4.79 12.92
N VAL A 38 6.34 5.39 12.41
CA VAL A 38 7.34 6.09 13.21
C VAL A 38 7.28 7.59 12.89
N THR A 39 6.69 8.37 13.79
CA THR A 39 6.51 9.82 13.59
C THR A 39 7.78 10.62 13.87
N GLY A 40 8.73 10.09 14.64
CA GLY A 40 9.99 10.72 15.02
C GLY A 40 11.21 10.15 14.27
N ALA A 41 11.13 9.92 12.96
CA ALA A 41 12.15 9.20 12.21
C ALA A 41 13.29 10.06 11.63
N ARG A 42 13.35 11.37 11.93
CA ARG A 42 14.31 12.30 11.32
C ARG A 42 15.77 11.90 11.47
N GLN A 43 16.13 11.24 12.57
CA GLN A 43 17.51 10.84 12.88
C GLN A 43 17.80 9.38 12.55
N LEU A 44 16.82 8.62 12.08
CA LEU A 44 17.02 7.23 11.71
C LEU A 44 17.74 7.12 10.36
N THR A 45 18.74 6.23 10.30
CA THR A 45 19.36 5.87 9.01
C THR A 45 18.43 5.00 8.19
N PRO A 46 18.60 4.94 6.85
CA PRO A 46 17.84 4.04 6.00
C PRO A 46 17.93 2.58 6.43
N GLY A 47 19.11 2.12 6.86
CA GLY A 47 19.33 0.76 7.36
C GLY A 47 18.52 0.47 8.65
N GLN A 48 18.42 1.46 9.56
CA GLN A 48 17.59 1.33 10.76
C GLN A 48 16.09 1.26 10.42
N MET A 49 15.62 2.08 9.48
CA MET A 49 14.24 2.04 9.00
C MET A 49 13.93 0.67 8.36
N GLN A 50 14.86 0.14 7.55
CA GLN A 50 14.74 -1.19 6.96
C GLN A 50 14.69 -2.29 8.01
N ALA A 51 15.52 -2.21 9.07
CA ALA A 51 15.51 -3.17 10.16
C ALA A 51 14.18 -3.16 10.93
N ILE A 52 13.59 -1.97 11.16
CA ILE A 52 12.27 -1.83 11.79
C ILE A 52 11.21 -2.51 10.92
N ALA A 53 11.17 -2.24 9.60
CA ALA A 53 10.22 -2.87 8.69
C ALA A 53 10.40 -4.41 8.63
N GLY A 54 11.64 -4.88 8.63
CA GLY A 54 11.98 -6.31 8.70
C GLY A 54 11.52 -6.96 10.01
N HIS A 55 11.68 -6.26 11.15
CA HIS A 55 11.25 -6.74 12.46
C HIS A 55 9.72 -6.96 12.53
N TYR A 56 8.95 -6.03 12.00
CA TYR A 56 7.49 -6.13 11.98
C TYR A 56 6.94 -7.03 10.86
N GLY A 57 7.70 -7.29 9.81
CA GLY A 57 7.24 -8.07 8.67
C GLY A 57 6.17 -7.38 7.81
N HIS A 58 5.99 -6.08 7.97
CA HIS A 58 4.95 -5.27 7.31
C HIS A 58 5.52 -4.01 6.66
N GLU A 59 4.76 -3.47 5.71
CA GLU A 59 5.02 -2.13 5.17
C GLU A 59 4.99 -1.09 6.29
N SER A 60 6.10 -0.42 6.52
CA SER A 60 6.29 0.56 7.60
C SER A 60 6.53 1.94 7.02
N VAL A 61 6.03 2.99 7.69
CA VAL A 61 6.20 4.39 7.30
C VAL A 61 6.97 5.17 8.34
N PHE A 62 7.84 6.05 7.84
CA PHE A 62 8.73 6.90 8.61
C PHE A 62 8.52 8.36 8.24
N VAL A 63 8.12 9.17 9.22
CA VAL A 63 8.03 10.64 9.06
C VAL A 63 9.42 11.23 9.26
N THR A 64 10.05 11.65 8.17
CA THR A 64 11.43 12.15 8.18
C THR A 64 11.53 13.66 8.28
N ASP A 65 10.49 14.38 7.88
CA ASP A 65 10.36 15.81 8.06
C ASP A 65 8.90 16.24 8.14
N LEU A 66 8.61 17.31 8.87
CA LEU A 66 7.27 17.76 9.17
C LEU A 66 7.21 19.29 9.31
N THR A 67 6.27 19.89 8.60
CA THR A 67 5.80 21.26 8.79
C THR A 67 4.26 21.26 8.87
N PRO A 68 3.60 22.36 9.23
CA PRO A 68 2.13 22.39 9.31
C PRO A 68 1.39 21.98 8.03
N THR A 69 2.02 22.12 6.85
CA THR A 69 1.41 21.86 5.53
C THR A 69 2.19 20.88 4.66
N ARG A 70 3.36 20.39 5.14
CA ARG A 70 4.21 19.46 4.38
C ARG A 70 4.69 18.34 5.28
N VAL A 71 4.67 17.13 4.75
CA VAL A 71 5.13 15.91 5.44
C VAL A 71 6.03 15.12 4.49
N SER A 72 7.24 14.80 4.92
CA SER A 72 8.15 13.91 4.17
C SER A 72 8.04 12.49 4.70
N LEU A 73 7.74 11.54 3.84
CA LEU A 73 7.55 10.13 4.18
C LEU A 73 8.52 9.23 3.41
N ARG A 74 9.04 8.23 4.13
CA ARG A 74 9.74 7.08 3.55
C ARG A 74 9.01 5.81 3.92
N PHE A 75 9.01 4.83 3.01
CA PHE A 75 8.26 3.59 3.15
C PHE A 75 9.19 2.39 2.96
N PHE A 76 9.08 1.40 3.82
CA PHE A 76 9.89 0.19 3.75
C PHE A 76 9.01 -1.05 3.85
N VAL A 77 9.19 -1.99 2.94
CA VAL A 77 8.78 -3.39 3.11
C VAL A 77 9.90 -4.17 3.82
N PRO A 78 9.68 -5.42 4.24
CA PRO A 78 10.73 -6.18 4.93
C PRO A 78 12.08 -6.29 4.20
N ARG A 79 12.12 -6.13 2.86
CA ARG A 79 13.31 -6.37 2.05
C ARG A 79 13.92 -5.14 1.36
N HIS A 80 13.16 -4.08 1.16
CA HIS A 80 13.63 -2.90 0.42
C HIS A 80 12.82 -1.64 0.75
N GLU A 81 13.31 -0.49 0.34
CA GLU A 81 12.57 0.77 0.37
C GLU A 81 11.62 0.87 -0.83
N MET A 82 10.44 1.45 -0.62
CA MET A 82 9.44 1.70 -1.65
C MET A 82 9.31 3.19 -1.96
N ARG A 83 9.04 3.50 -3.22
CA ARG A 83 8.83 4.88 -3.66
C ARG A 83 7.54 5.51 -3.14
N MET A 84 6.48 4.73 -2.96
CA MET A 84 5.17 5.18 -2.50
C MET A 84 4.37 4.03 -1.89
N CYS A 85 3.63 4.36 -0.80
CA CYS A 85 2.66 3.46 -0.18
C CYS A 85 1.45 4.25 0.31
N VAL A 86 0.28 4.00 -0.27
CA VAL A 86 -0.95 4.77 0.02
C VAL A 86 -1.49 4.47 1.41
N HIS A 87 -1.61 3.18 1.80
CA HIS A 87 -2.14 2.85 3.12
C HIS A 87 -1.24 3.37 4.25
N ALA A 88 0.08 3.30 4.06
CA ALA A 88 1.03 3.84 5.02
C ALA A 88 0.98 5.38 5.10
N THR A 89 0.72 6.07 3.98
CA THR A 89 0.44 7.51 3.97
C THR A 89 -0.83 7.82 4.78
N ILE A 90 -1.90 7.06 4.59
CA ILE A 90 -3.16 7.23 5.35
C ILE A 90 -2.90 7.04 6.85
N ALA A 91 -2.13 6.02 7.24
CA ALA A 91 -1.76 5.78 8.64
C ALA A 91 -0.95 6.94 9.23
N ALA A 92 0.09 7.41 8.52
CA ALA A 92 0.94 8.51 8.97
C ALA A 92 0.15 9.82 9.13
N ILE A 93 -0.67 10.19 8.15
CA ILE A 93 -1.51 11.40 8.22
C ILE A 93 -2.53 11.29 9.35
N THR A 94 -3.15 10.11 9.56
CA THR A 94 -4.07 9.90 10.68
C THR A 94 -3.35 10.05 12.03
N ALA A 95 -2.14 9.53 12.16
CA ALA A 95 -1.34 9.66 13.38
C ALA A 95 -0.96 11.13 13.67
N LEU A 96 -0.53 11.87 12.64
CA LEU A 96 -0.13 13.27 12.77
C LEU A 96 -1.31 14.21 13.04
N ALA A 97 -2.43 14.02 12.36
CA ALA A 97 -3.65 14.80 12.59
C ALA A 97 -4.26 14.49 13.97
N GLY A 98 -4.21 13.25 14.43
CA GLY A 98 -4.69 12.84 15.74
C GLY A 98 -3.84 13.34 16.91
N SER A 99 -2.62 13.80 16.65
CA SER A 99 -1.72 14.43 17.63
C SER A 99 -1.60 15.96 17.46
N ASP A 100 -2.47 16.57 16.65
CA ASP A 100 -2.48 18.00 16.30
C ASP A 100 -1.15 18.51 15.68
N ALA A 101 -0.31 17.61 15.19
CA ALA A 101 0.93 17.96 14.50
C ALA A 101 0.69 18.58 13.12
N ILE A 102 -0.45 18.28 12.51
CA ILE A 102 -1.00 18.91 11.29
C ILE A 102 -2.49 19.19 11.50
N VAL A 103 -2.96 20.41 11.22
CA VAL A 103 -4.33 20.83 11.58
C VAL A 103 -5.17 21.36 10.41
N ALA A 104 -4.55 21.65 9.25
CA ALA A 104 -5.19 22.39 8.16
C ALA A 104 -6.24 21.58 7.36
N GLY A 105 -6.39 20.27 7.56
CA GLY A 105 -7.29 19.39 6.78
C GLY A 105 -6.74 18.99 5.40
N ASP A 106 -5.59 19.55 5.00
CA ASP A 106 -4.84 19.15 3.81
C ASP A 106 -3.34 19.39 3.98
N ALA A 107 -2.53 18.64 3.24
CA ALA A 107 -1.08 18.77 3.21
C ALA A 107 -0.50 18.27 1.87
N VAL A 108 0.74 18.63 1.62
CA VAL A 108 1.57 18.01 0.58
C VAL A 108 2.46 16.97 1.23
N VAL A 109 2.37 15.74 0.75
CA VAL A 109 3.24 14.63 1.17
C VAL A 109 4.33 14.44 0.13
N SER A 110 5.59 14.60 0.55
CA SER A 110 6.78 14.36 -0.28
C SER A 110 7.26 12.92 -0.09
N THR A 111 7.48 12.20 -1.18
CA THR A 111 7.95 10.82 -1.20
C THR A 111 8.99 10.63 -2.31
N ALA A 112 9.60 9.46 -2.40
CA ALA A 112 10.51 9.13 -3.50
C ALA A 112 9.80 9.03 -4.88
N SER A 113 8.45 9.00 -4.93
CA SER A 113 7.68 9.08 -6.17
C SER A 113 7.27 10.51 -6.56
N GLY A 114 7.59 11.50 -5.73
CA GLY A 114 7.23 12.90 -5.93
C GLY A 114 6.27 13.41 -4.85
N GLU A 115 5.59 14.52 -5.15
CA GLU A 115 4.64 15.16 -4.25
C GLU A 115 3.22 14.69 -4.51
N HIS A 116 2.47 14.45 -3.43
CA HIS A 116 1.09 14.01 -3.44
C HIS A 116 0.23 14.94 -2.58
N ARG A 117 -0.90 15.39 -3.10
CA ARG A 117 -1.90 16.08 -2.29
C ARG A 117 -2.62 15.07 -1.41
N VAL A 118 -2.72 15.39 -0.14
CA VAL A 118 -3.46 14.60 0.83
C VAL A 118 -4.44 15.51 1.55
N SER A 119 -5.67 15.07 1.69
CA SER A 119 -6.68 15.78 2.46
C SER A 119 -7.34 14.85 3.47
N TRP A 120 -7.82 15.40 4.57
CA TRP A 120 -8.53 14.63 5.58
C TRP A 120 -9.70 15.41 6.17
N ARG A 121 -10.70 14.67 6.64
CA ARG A 121 -11.92 15.22 7.25
C ARG A 121 -12.50 14.24 8.27
N GLY A 122 -13.28 14.78 9.22
CA GLY A 122 -14.15 13.97 10.07
C GLY A 122 -13.57 13.59 11.43
N GLY A 123 -13.27 14.51 12.34
CA GLY A 123 -13.08 14.34 13.79
C GLY A 123 -12.52 12.97 14.23
N GLU A 124 -13.21 12.29 15.15
CA GLU A 124 -12.81 10.97 15.70
C GLU A 124 -12.73 9.83 14.66
N ARG A 125 -13.42 9.97 13.53
CA ARG A 125 -13.37 8.99 12.41
C ARG A 125 -12.72 9.62 11.19
N LEU A 126 -11.46 9.99 11.35
CA LEU A 126 -10.70 10.64 10.30
C LEU A 126 -10.66 9.81 9.02
N GLU A 127 -11.04 10.44 7.93
CA GLU A 127 -11.01 9.89 6.60
C GLU A 127 -9.98 10.63 5.77
N VAL A 128 -8.97 9.92 5.29
CA VAL A 128 -7.83 10.48 4.55
C VAL A 128 -7.96 10.12 3.08
N THR A 129 -7.82 11.11 2.20
CA THR A 129 -7.77 10.94 0.75
C THR A 129 -6.37 11.29 0.25
N VAL A 130 -5.74 10.38 -0.49
CA VAL A 130 -4.43 10.53 -1.09
C VAL A 130 -4.59 10.61 -2.60
N GLU A 131 -4.25 11.76 -3.22
CA GLU A 131 -4.23 11.89 -4.67
C GLU A 131 -2.97 11.23 -5.24
N GLN A 132 -3.13 10.58 -6.39
CA GLN A 132 -2.05 9.97 -7.16
C GLN A 132 -1.93 10.66 -8.52
N ALA A 133 -0.79 10.46 -9.17
CA ALA A 133 -0.52 11.00 -10.50
C ALA A 133 -1.51 10.50 -11.57
N ALA A 134 -1.44 11.11 -12.76
CA ALA A 134 -2.11 10.61 -13.94
C ALA A 134 -1.68 9.17 -14.24
N PRO A 135 -2.60 8.27 -14.60
CA PRO A 135 -2.26 6.89 -14.89
C PRO A 135 -1.51 6.78 -16.22
N TRP A 136 -0.59 5.84 -16.25
CA TRP A 136 -0.02 5.32 -17.49
C TRP A 136 -0.62 3.94 -17.77
N PHE A 137 -0.98 3.70 -19.03
CA PHE A 137 -1.51 2.42 -19.49
C PHE A 137 -0.51 1.76 -20.42
N GLY A 138 0.00 0.58 -20.04
CA GLY A 138 0.77 -0.28 -20.93
C GLY A 138 -0.11 -0.89 -22.02
N PRO A 139 0.49 -1.47 -23.07
CA PRO A 139 -0.26 -2.21 -24.08
C PRO A 139 -0.95 -3.44 -23.47
N PRO A 140 -2.05 -3.92 -24.07
CA PRO A 140 -2.60 -5.24 -23.73
C PRO A 140 -1.52 -6.31 -23.82
N ALA A 141 -1.47 -7.20 -22.81
CA ALA A 141 -0.49 -8.25 -22.72
C ALA A 141 -1.06 -9.59 -23.19
N ALA A 142 -0.42 -10.23 -24.17
CA ALA A 142 -0.82 -11.53 -24.70
C ALA A 142 -0.34 -12.67 -23.78
N VAL A 143 -0.76 -12.66 -22.52
CA VAL A 143 -0.32 -13.61 -21.48
C VAL A 143 -1.48 -14.42 -20.88
N HIS A 144 -2.57 -14.57 -21.59
CA HIS A 144 -3.80 -15.20 -21.08
C HIS A 144 -3.57 -16.61 -20.53
N ALA A 145 -3.02 -17.52 -21.35
CA ALA A 145 -2.74 -18.89 -20.93
C ALA A 145 -1.69 -18.99 -19.83
N GLU A 146 -0.62 -18.16 -19.92
CA GLU A 146 0.41 -18.10 -18.87
C GLU A 146 -0.15 -17.60 -17.56
N MET A 147 -1.01 -16.57 -17.61
CA MET A 147 -1.61 -15.98 -16.42
C MET A 147 -2.60 -16.92 -15.75
N SER A 148 -3.45 -17.61 -16.53
CA SER A 148 -4.38 -18.60 -15.99
C SER A 148 -3.63 -19.76 -15.31
N ALA A 149 -2.59 -20.29 -15.95
CA ALA A 149 -1.73 -21.31 -15.37
C ALA A 149 -1.02 -20.82 -14.10
N ALA A 150 -0.43 -19.62 -14.13
CA ALA A 150 0.24 -19.02 -12.97
C ALA A 150 -0.71 -18.72 -11.80
N LEU A 151 -2.00 -18.49 -12.06
CA LEU A 151 -3.02 -18.30 -11.02
C LEU A 151 -3.68 -19.63 -10.56
N GLY A 152 -3.32 -20.76 -11.17
CA GLY A 152 -3.95 -22.05 -10.89
C GLY A 152 -5.43 -22.12 -11.29
N LEU A 153 -5.82 -21.37 -12.32
CA LEU A 153 -7.20 -21.23 -12.79
C LEU A 153 -7.35 -21.77 -14.23
N PRO A 154 -8.53 -22.27 -14.61
CA PRO A 154 -8.81 -22.54 -16.02
C PRO A 154 -8.81 -21.23 -16.83
N GLU A 155 -8.41 -21.28 -18.11
CA GLU A 155 -8.37 -20.10 -18.98
C GLU A 155 -9.73 -19.39 -19.05
N SER A 156 -10.82 -20.15 -18.97
CA SER A 156 -12.17 -19.63 -18.96
C SER A 156 -12.49 -18.72 -17.76
N SER A 157 -11.68 -18.71 -16.72
CA SER A 157 -11.84 -17.81 -15.55
C SER A 157 -11.37 -16.40 -15.83
N ILE A 158 -10.55 -16.16 -16.85
CA ILE A 158 -10.14 -14.81 -17.24
C ILE A 158 -11.23 -14.19 -18.12
N ALA A 159 -11.71 -12.99 -17.77
CA ALA A 159 -12.85 -12.35 -18.42
C ALA A 159 -12.59 -11.92 -19.87
N GLY A 160 -11.31 -11.71 -20.25
CA GLY A 160 -10.93 -11.38 -21.62
C GLY A 160 -9.43 -11.19 -21.77
N ALA A 161 -8.83 -11.92 -22.71
CA ALA A 161 -7.38 -11.89 -22.93
C ALA A 161 -6.85 -10.49 -23.29
N ALA A 162 -7.60 -9.73 -24.08
CA ALA A 162 -7.22 -8.38 -24.51
C ALA A 162 -7.32 -7.33 -23.39
N LEU A 163 -7.86 -7.70 -22.25
CA LEU A 163 -8.05 -6.79 -21.11
C LEU A 163 -6.90 -6.84 -20.10
N ILE A 164 -6.03 -7.86 -20.15
CA ILE A 164 -4.86 -7.92 -19.28
C ILE A 164 -3.84 -6.87 -19.73
N ARG A 165 -3.49 -5.94 -18.84
CA ARG A 165 -2.51 -4.89 -19.15
C ARG A 165 -1.85 -4.30 -17.92
N PRO A 166 -0.62 -3.79 -18.04
CA PRO A 166 0.01 -2.95 -17.02
C PRO A 166 -0.71 -1.60 -16.88
N VAL A 167 -0.98 -1.18 -15.65
CA VAL A 167 -1.46 0.18 -15.32
C VAL A 167 -0.65 0.72 -14.15
N SER A 168 -0.19 1.95 -14.26
CA SER A 168 0.62 2.62 -13.23
C SER A 168 0.04 3.97 -12.87
N VAL A 169 -0.01 4.25 -11.56
CA VAL A 169 -0.25 5.60 -11.01
C VAL A 169 0.96 6.09 -10.19
N SER A 170 1.82 5.17 -9.77
CA SER A 170 3.14 5.39 -9.16
C SER A 170 4.02 4.16 -9.32
N ARG A 171 3.43 2.96 -9.27
CA ARG A 171 4.07 1.67 -9.50
C ARG A 171 3.15 0.81 -10.38
N ALA A 172 3.69 0.27 -11.46
CA ALA A 172 2.91 -0.52 -12.41
C ALA A 172 2.37 -1.81 -11.77
N LYS A 173 1.09 -2.07 -11.98
CA LYS A 173 0.39 -3.31 -11.63
C LYS A 173 -0.12 -3.99 -12.89
N LEU A 174 -0.01 -5.30 -12.95
CA LEU A 174 -0.66 -6.08 -14.00
C LEU A 174 -2.13 -6.27 -13.59
N ILE A 175 -3.01 -5.56 -14.27
CA ILE A 175 -4.46 -5.66 -14.02
C ILE A 175 -5.00 -6.86 -14.77
N VAL A 176 -5.64 -7.79 -14.05
CA VAL A 176 -6.14 -9.07 -14.59
C VAL A 176 -7.62 -9.22 -14.25
N PRO A 177 -8.53 -9.00 -15.20
CA PRO A 177 -9.96 -9.19 -14.98
C PRO A 177 -10.30 -10.68 -14.97
N LEU A 178 -10.97 -11.13 -13.92
CA LEU A 178 -11.55 -12.44 -13.78
C LEU A 178 -13.07 -12.39 -14.00
N ARG A 179 -13.68 -13.52 -14.29
CA ARG A 179 -15.10 -13.59 -14.65
C ARG A 179 -16.02 -13.26 -13.49
N ASP A 180 -15.70 -13.75 -12.31
CA ASP A 180 -16.54 -13.67 -11.12
C ASP A 180 -15.69 -13.69 -9.84
N ALA A 181 -16.33 -13.40 -8.70
CA ALA A 181 -15.71 -13.39 -7.40
C ALA A 181 -15.17 -14.78 -6.97
N ASP A 182 -15.80 -15.87 -7.41
CA ASP A 182 -15.36 -17.21 -7.10
C ASP A 182 -13.99 -17.48 -7.74
N ALA A 183 -13.77 -17.05 -8.98
CA ALA A 183 -12.46 -17.14 -9.63
C ALA A 183 -11.38 -16.33 -8.88
N VAL A 184 -11.71 -15.14 -8.34
CA VAL A 184 -10.79 -14.35 -7.50
C VAL A 184 -10.43 -15.14 -6.24
N HIS A 185 -11.41 -15.71 -5.55
CA HIS A 185 -11.18 -16.44 -4.30
C HIS A 185 -10.45 -17.78 -4.51
N GLN A 186 -10.70 -18.47 -5.64
CA GLN A 186 -10.08 -19.75 -5.98
C GLN A 186 -8.65 -19.61 -6.52
N ALA A 187 -8.22 -18.41 -6.90
CA ALA A 187 -6.86 -18.20 -7.40
C ALA A 187 -5.82 -18.72 -6.39
N SER A 188 -4.97 -19.64 -6.84
CA SER A 188 -3.91 -20.28 -6.06
C SER A 188 -2.58 -20.14 -6.81
N PRO A 189 -1.87 -18.99 -6.63
CA PRO A 189 -0.73 -18.66 -7.47
C PRO A 189 0.47 -19.58 -7.32
N ASP A 190 1.02 -20.02 -8.45
CA ASP A 190 2.42 -20.40 -8.56
C ASP A 190 3.24 -19.09 -8.58
N PHE A 191 3.79 -18.70 -7.42
CA PHE A 191 4.47 -17.41 -7.28
C PHE A 191 5.69 -17.26 -8.19
N PRO A 192 6.58 -18.25 -8.35
CA PRO A 192 7.66 -18.18 -9.34
C PRO A 192 7.18 -17.86 -10.75
N ALA A 193 6.17 -18.58 -11.24
CA ALA A 193 5.60 -18.35 -12.58
C ALA A 193 4.91 -16.98 -12.68
N LEU A 194 4.12 -16.61 -11.69
CA LEU A 194 3.43 -15.32 -11.64
C LEU A 194 4.41 -14.14 -11.62
N TRP A 195 5.47 -14.24 -10.81
CA TRP A 195 6.50 -13.20 -10.72
C TRP A 195 7.30 -13.07 -12.01
N GLU A 196 7.55 -14.16 -12.72
CA GLU A 196 8.24 -14.12 -14.02
C GLU A 196 7.40 -13.33 -15.05
N VAL A 197 6.10 -13.60 -15.16
CA VAL A 197 5.21 -12.83 -16.02
C VAL A 197 5.20 -11.35 -15.62
N CYS A 198 5.09 -11.05 -14.33
CA CYS A 198 5.10 -9.67 -13.84
C CYS A 198 6.40 -8.93 -14.16
N ARG A 199 7.57 -9.56 -13.92
CA ARG A 199 8.90 -8.94 -14.21
C ARG A 199 9.07 -8.68 -15.71
N ARG A 200 8.72 -9.64 -16.56
CA ARG A 200 8.78 -9.50 -18.01
C ARG A 200 7.93 -8.33 -18.53
N LEU A 201 6.79 -8.07 -17.88
CA LEU A 201 5.90 -6.96 -18.21
C LEU A 201 6.22 -5.67 -17.45
N GLY A 202 7.30 -5.61 -16.67
CA GLY A 202 7.70 -4.43 -15.91
C GLY A 202 6.72 -4.03 -14.80
N THR A 203 5.99 -5.00 -14.21
CA THR A 203 5.02 -4.74 -13.16
C THR A 203 5.51 -5.22 -11.79
N THR A 204 5.06 -4.56 -10.72
CA THR A 204 5.42 -4.86 -9.33
C THR A 204 4.45 -5.85 -8.66
N GLY A 205 3.63 -6.52 -9.44
CA GLY A 205 2.68 -7.54 -9.00
C GLY A 205 1.43 -7.59 -9.85
N ALA A 206 0.68 -8.69 -9.70
CA ALA A 206 -0.60 -8.89 -10.35
C ALA A 206 -1.75 -8.47 -9.43
N TYR A 207 -2.71 -7.74 -9.98
CA TYR A 207 -3.95 -7.36 -9.31
C TYR A 207 -5.12 -7.99 -10.06
N VAL A 208 -5.60 -9.11 -9.52
CA VAL A 208 -6.74 -9.83 -10.06
C VAL A 208 -8.02 -9.25 -9.47
N PHE A 209 -9.06 -9.09 -10.27
CA PHE A 209 -10.33 -8.55 -9.80
C PHE A 209 -11.52 -9.10 -10.58
N ALA A 210 -12.70 -9.05 -9.98
CA ALA A 210 -13.98 -9.36 -10.62
C ALA A 210 -15.09 -8.45 -10.07
N PRO A 211 -16.26 -8.36 -10.77
CA PRO A 211 -17.45 -7.73 -10.22
C PRO A 211 -17.85 -8.35 -8.88
N HIS A 212 -18.29 -7.53 -7.94
CA HIS A 212 -18.83 -8.03 -6.66
C HIS A 212 -20.22 -8.66 -6.87
N PRO A 213 -20.58 -9.72 -6.13
CA PRO A 213 -21.85 -10.43 -6.30
C PRO A 213 -23.11 -9.61 -5.98
N ASP A 214 -22.99 -8.45 -5.33
CA ASP A 214 -24.12 -7.55 -5.01
C ASP A 214 -24.73 -6.86 -6.23
N GLY A 215 -24.06 -6.94 -7.40
CA GLY A 215 -24.51 -6.37 -8.65
C GLY A 215 -24.27 -4.86 -8.82
N ASP A 216 -23.64 -4.16 -7.86
CA ASP A 216 -23.19 -2.77 -8.09
C ASP A 216 -21.98 -2.78 -9.06
N PRO A 217 -22.09 -2.17 -10.25
CA PRO A 217 -21.00 -2.15 -11.23
C PRO A 217 -19.76 -1.40 -10.75
N ARG A 218 -19.88 -0.66 -9.63
CA ARG A 218 -18.78 0.06 -9.00
C ARG A 218 -18.18 -0.68 -7.82
N HIS A 219 -18.68 -1.87 -7.49
CA HIS A 219 -18.18 -2.69 -6.42
C HIS A 219 -17.48 -3.92 -7.00
N VAL A 220 -16.26 -4.18 -6.57
CA VAL A 220 -15.43 -5.29 -7.06
C VAL A 220 -14.78 -6.05 -5.91
N VAL A 221 -14.45 -7.30 -6.17
CA VAL A 221 -13.60 -8.13 -5.32
C VAL A 221 -12.22 -8.20 -5.97
N ALA A 222 -11.16 -8.11 -5.17
CA ALA A 222 -9.80 -8.14 -5.70
C ALA A 222 -8.81 -8.86 -4.79
N ARG A 223 -7.68 -9.32 -5.37
CA ARG A 223 -6.50 -9.80 -4.65
C ARG A 223 -5.23 -9.23 -5.28
N GLN A 224 -4.23 -8.94 -4.43
CA GLN A 224 -2.93 -8.41 -4.85
C GLN A 224 -1.82 -9.38 -4.53
N PHE A 225 -1.07 -9.80 -5.54
CA PHE A 225 0.11 -10.65 -5.43
C PHE A 225 1.36 -9.85 -5.79
N PRO A 226 2.10 -9.30 -4.81
CA PRO A 226 3.27 -8.46 -5.08
C PRO A 226 4.47 -9.31 -5.50
N VAL A 227 5.34 -8.72 -6.33
CA VAL A 227 6.63 -9.32 -6.67
C VAL A 227 7.63 -8.97 -5.58
N ASP A 228 8.22 -10.01 -4.95
CA ASP A 228 9.41 -9.92 -4.09
C ASP A 228 9.33 -8.92 -2.91
N ALA A 229 8.12 -8.70 -2.39
CA ALA A 229 7.89 -7.78 -1.27
C ALA A 229 8.27 -8.36 0.11
N GLY A 230 8.47 -9.68 0.17
CA GLY A 230 8.72 -10.41 1.42
C GLY A 230 7.48 -11.10 2.01
N TYR A 231 6.34 -10.94 1.31
CA TYR A 231 5.08 -11.61 1.61
C TYR A 231 4.35 -11.95 0.29
N PRO A 232 3.54 -13.03 0.25
CA PRO A 232 2.96 -13.52 -0.99
C PRO A 232 1.72 -12.72 -1.46
N GLU A 233 0.96 -12.16 -0.55
CA GLU A 233 -0.29 -11.45 -0.80
C GLU A 233 -0.42 -10.23 0.14
N ASP A 234 -1.10 -9.18 -0.34
CA ASP A 234 -1.33 -7.94 0.40
C ASP A 234 -2.83 -7.78 0.68
N PRO A 235 -3.26 -7.60 1.95
CA PRO A 235 -4.69 -7.57 2.30
C PRO A 235 -5.43 -6.32 1.81
N ALA A 236 -4.73 -5.22 1.51
CA ALA A 236 -5.33 -4.00 0.96
C ALA A 236 -4.29 -3.11 0.29
N THR A 237 -4.43 -2.89 -1.02
CA THR A 237 -3.41 -2.22 -1.82
C THR A 237 -3.94 -0.94 -2.47
N GLY A 238 -3.69 0.20 -1.85
CA GLY A 238 -4.18 1.49 -2.34
C GLY A 238 -3.69 1.87 -3.74
N VAL A 239 -2.39 1.65 -4.05
CA VAL A 239 -1.83 1.93 -5.38
C VAL A 239 -2.50 1.07 -6.46
N ALA A 240 -2.77 -0.21 -6.18
CA ALA A 240 -3.47 -1.09 -7.12
C ALA A 240 -4.95 -0.69 -7.27
N ALA A 241 -5.60 -0.29 -6.18
CA ALA A 241 -6.96 0.23 -6.20
C ALA A 241 -7.09 1.48 -7.08
N ALA A 242 -6.14 2.42 -7.00
CA ALA A 242 -6.10 3.60 -7.85
C ALA A 242 -5.87 3.24 -9.34
N ALA A 243 -4.97 2.29 -9.61
CA ALA A 243 -4.72 1.79 -10.96
C ALA A 243 -5.97 1.10 -11.54
N LEU A 244 -6.70 0.31 -10.72
CA LEU A 244 -7.95 -0.32 -11.13
C LEU A 244 -9.05 0.71 -11.39
N ALA A 245 -9.18 1.76 -10.55
CA ALA A 245 -10.13 2.83 -10.79
C ALA A 245 -9.87 3.53 -12.15
N ALA A 246 -8.60 3.80 -12.47
CA ALA A 246 -8.22 4.34 -13.77
C ALA A 246 -8.52 3.36 -14.91
N TYR A 247 -8.22 2.09 -14.73
CA TYR A 247 -8.49 1.02 -15.71
C TYR A 247 -9.98 0.94 -16.04
N LEU A 248 -10.86 0.90 -15.03
CA LEU A 248 -12.31 0.83 -15.22
C LEU A 248 -12.91 2.14 -15.76
N ALA A 249 -12.25 3.28 -15.54
CA ALA A 249 -12.68 4.56 -16.07
C ALA A 249 -12.23 4.81 -17.51
N ALA A 250 -11.26 4.08 -18.05
CA ALA A 250 -10.66 4.32 -19.35
C ALA A 250 -11.66 4.18 -20.52
N ASP A 251 -12.63 3.28 -20.40
CA ASP A 251 -13.66 3.06 -21.42
C ASP A 251 -14.84 4.04 -21.32
N LEU A 252 -14.85 4.87 -20.26
CA LEU A 252 -15.90 5.86 -20.04
C LEU A 252 -15.47 7.18 -20.68
N GLN A 253 -16.23 7.65 -21.68
CA GLN A 253 -16.06 8.97 -22.31
C GLN A 253 -17.07 9.97 -21.74
N PRO A 254 -16.82 10.58 -20.57
CA PRO A 254 -17.73 11.57 -20.03
C PRO A 254 -17.66 12.84 -20.86
N ALA A 255 -18.81 13.42 -21.16
CA ALA A 255 -18.89 14.72 -21.84
C ALA A 255 -18.27 15.87 -21.02
N ARG A 256 -18.08 15.67 -19.74
CA ARG A 256 -17.41 16.58 -18.79
C ARG A 256 -16.51 15.79 -17.85
N SER A 257 -15.41 16.41 -17.39
CA SER A 257 -14.53 15.81 -16.37
C SER A 257 -15.31 15.53 -15.09
N ALA A 258 -15.28 14.29 -14.63
CA ALA A 258 -15.95 13.85 -13.41
C ALA A 258 -15.16 12.75 -12.70
N TRP A 259 -15.20 12.75 -11.36
CA TRP A 259 -14.68 11.67 -10.55
C TRP A 259 -15.57 10.44 -10.69
N ARG A 260 -14.93 9.30 -10.97
CA ARG A 260 -15.56 7.97 -11.03
C ARG A 260 -15.02 7.14 -9.89
N GLY A 261 -15.87 6.89 -8.90
CA GLY A 261 -15.50 6.11 -7.70
C GLY A 261 -15.83 4.63 -7.86
N ILE A 262 -14.98 3.79 -7.30
CA ILE A 262 -15.20 2.35 -7.11
C ILE A 262 -14.95 1.97 -5.65
N THR A 263 -15.56 0.89 -5.21
CA THR A 263 -15.30 0.23 -3.93
C THR A 263 -14.72 -1.15 -4.19
N ILE A 264 -13.80 -1.58 -3.35
CA ILE A 264 -13.04 -2.81 -3.53
C ILE A 264 -13.01 -3.58 -2.22
N ASP A 265 -13.52 -4.79 -2.22
CA ASP A 265 -13.31 -5.77 -1.17
C ASP A 265 -12.05 -6.57 -1.48
N GLN A 266 -11.12 -6.61 -0.52
CA GLN A 266 -9.83 -7.30 -0.62
C GLN A 266 -9.47 -7.96 0.71
N GLY A 267 -8.62 -8.99 0.69
CA GLY A 267 -8.07 -9.61 1.90
C GLY A 267 -8.95 -10.67 2.57
N ASP A 268 -10.11 -11.00 2.01
CA ASP A 268 -11.01 -12.02 2.57
C ASP A 268 -10.34 -13.40 2.68
N THR A 269 -9.62 -13.82 1.65
CA THR A 269 -8.87 -15.09 1.61
C THR A 269 -7.73 -15.16 2.62
N MET A 270 -7.28 -14.01 3.12
CA MET A 270 -6.24 -13.89 4.15
C MET A 270 -6.82 -13.79 5.57
N GLY A 271 -8.15 -13.78 5.73
CA GLY A 271 -8.80 -13.49 7.02
C GLY A 271 -8.61 -12.03 7.49
N GLN A 272 -8.24 -11.13 6.57
CA GLN A 272 -8.03 -9.71 6.82
C GLN A 272 -8.94 -8.86 5.93
N PRO A 273 -10.26 -8.99 6.05
CA PRO A 273 -11.22 -8.31 5.17
C PRO A 273 -11.00 -6.81 5.19
N SER A 274 -10.85 -6.24 4.01
CA SER A 274 -10.52 -4.84 3.81
C SER A 274 -11.47 -4.19 2.82
N PHE A 275 -11.68 -2.88 2.96
CA PHE A 275 -12.58 -2.09 2.13
C PHE A 275 -11.85 -0.82 1.66
N VAL A 276 -11.54 -0.77 0.37
CA VAL A 276 -10.79 0.33 -0.25
C VAL A 276 -11.72 1.13 -1.16
N ARG A 277 -11.71 2.46 -1.04
CA ARG A 277 -12.37 3.35 -1.99
C ARG A 277 -11.32 4.02 -2.86
N ALA A 278 -11.48 3.89 -4.16
CA ALA A 278 -10.63 4.55 -5.14
C ALA A 278 -11.47 5.30 -6.17
N ALA A 279 -10.91 6.34 -6.76
CA ALA A 279 -11.58 7.10 -7.80
C ALA A 279 -10.59 7.57 -8.86
N ALA A 280 -11.10 7.74 -10.09
CA ALA A 280 -10.38 8.32 -11.21
C ALA A 280 -11.11 9.58 -11.70
N LEU A 281 -10.36 10.65 -11.94
CA LEU A 281 -10.87 11.85 -12.60
C LEU A 281 -10.79 11.63 -14.12
N ALA A 282 -11.90 11.20 -14.69
CA ALA A 282 -12.02 10.96 -16.13
C ALA A 282 -12.57 12.20 -16.84
N GLY A 283 -12.05 12.49 -18.01
CA GLY A 283 -12.44 13.60 -18.87
C GLY A 283 -12.32 13.24 -20.36
N PRO A 284 -12.62 14.19 -21.27
CA PRO A 284 -12.60 13.94 -22.73
C PRO A 284 -11.25 13.43 -23.26
N GLU A 285 -10.16 13.81 -22.60
CA GLU A 285 -8.79 13.42 -22.97
C GLU A 285 -8.27 12.21 -22.15
N GLY A 286 -9.15 11.50 -21.42
CA GLY A 286 -8.82 10.37 -20.58
C GLY A 286 -8.70 10.70 -19.08
N THR A 287 -8.17 9.77 -18.31
CA THR A 287 -8.00 9.93 -16.87
C THR A 287 -6.78 10.79 -16.55
N THR A 288 -6.98 11.88 -15.81
CA THR A 288 -5.92 12.85 -15.47
C THR A 288 -5.38 12.73 -14.07
N ARG A 289 -6.14 12.20 -13.13
CA ARG A 289 -5.75 11.96 -11.73
C ARG A 289 -6.50 10.77 -11.16
N THR A 290 -5.94 10.19 -10.11
CA THR A 290 -6.63 9.18 -9.30
C THR A 290 -6.52 9.53 -7.83
N SER A 291 -7.36 8.94 -7.01
CA SER A 291 -7.31 9.10 -5.56
C SER A 291 -7.72 7.81 -4.85
N VAL A 292 -7.23 7.66 -3.63
CA VAL A 292 -7.65 6.59 -2.72
C VAL A 292 -8.06 7.21 -1.41
N THR A 293 -9.19 6.78 -0.89
CA THR A 293 -9.74 7.24 0.38
C THR A 293 -9.88 6.08 1.35
N GLY A 294 -9.41 6.28 2.58
CA GLY A 294 -9.50 5.27 3.62
C GLY A 294 -9.41 5.83 5.02
N ARG A 295 -9.55 4.93 5.99
CA ARG A 295 -9.42 5.22 7.42
C ARG A 295 -8.33 4.35 8.01
N ALA A 296 -7.61 4.88 8.99
CA ALA A 296 -6.68 4.13 9.82
C ALA A 296 -7.18 4.11 11.26
N VAL A 297 -6.98 2.97 11.92
CA VAL A 297 -7.33 2.78 13.34
C VAL A 297 -6.06 2.38 14.07
N ARG A 298 -5.75 3.07 15.17
CA ARG A 298 -4.62 2.71 16.02
C ARG A 298 -4.94 1.39 16.75
N THR A 299 -4.07 0.41 16.61
CA THR A 299 -4.21 -0.92 17.23
C THR A 299 -3.27 -1.12 18.42
N GLY A 300 -2.24 -0.26 18.56
CA GLY A 300 -1.29 -0.33 19.65
C GLY A 300 -0.11 0.63 19.46
N GLN A 301 0.88 0.46 20.33
CA GLN A 301 2.19 1.09 20.21
C GLN A 301 3.24 0.25 20.92
N ALA A 302 4.50 0.40 20.53
CA ALA A 302 5.64 -0.23 21.18
C ALA A 302 6.83 0.72 21.24
N GLN A 303 7.71 0.50 22.22
CA GLN A 303 9.05 1.07 22.26
C GLN A 303 10.02 -0.01 21.78
N LEU A 304 10.76 0.30 20.71
CA LEU A 304 11.67 -0.63 20.06
C LEU A 304 13.12 -0.20 20.28
N SER A 305 13.96 -1.08 20.81
CA SER A 305 15.40 -0.84 20.93
C SER A 305 16.07 -1.06 19.57
N LEU A 306 16.70 -0.03 19.02
CA LEU A 306 17.45 -0.14 17.77
C LEU A 306 18.61 -1.12 17.89
N SER A 307 19.35 -1.11 18.99
CA SER A 307 20.47 -2.04 19.21
C SER A 307 20.02 -3.50 19.22
N ALA A 308 18.81 -3.78 19.73
CA ALA A 308 18.27 -5.13 19.75
C ALA A 308 17.94 -5.68 18.35
N ILE A 309 17.42 -4.83 17.44
CA ILE A 309 17.05 -5.26 16.07
C ILE A 309 18.19 -5.21 15.08
N THR A 310 19.18 -4.31 15.26
CA THR A 310 20.36 -4.21 14.39
C THR A 310 21.53 -5.05 14.86
N GLY A 311 21.49 -5.59 16.06
CA GLY A 311 22.61 -6.24 16.71
C GLY A 311 23.79 -5.29 16.96
N GLY A 312 23.50 -3.98 17.07
CA GLY A 312 24.52 -2.93 17.27
C GLY A 312 25.39 -2.65 16.05
N ARG A 313 25.01 -3.13 14.86
CA ARG A 313 25.76 -2.93 13.60
C ARG A 313 25.20 -1.78 12.80
N ASP A 314 26.09 -1.10 12.06
CA ASP A 314 25.67 -0.23 10.95
C ASP A 314 25.12 -1.12 9.82
N LEU A 315 23.93 -0.80 9.36
CA LEU A 315 23.26 -1.55 8.30
C LEU A 315 23.47 -0.84 6.95
N PRO A 316 23.62 -1.60 5.85
CA PRO A 316 23.77 -1.01 4.51
C PRO A 316 22.51 -0.24 4.11
N GLU A 317 22.67 0.68 3.16
CA GLU A 317 21.52 1.36 2.56
C GLU A 317 20.67 0.36 1.77
N PRO A 318 19.34 0.35 1.97
CA PRO A 318 18.44 -0.53 1.24
C PRO A 318 18.25 -0.04 -0.20
N GLU A 319 17.93 -0.99 -1.09
CA GLU A 319 17.57 -0.69 -2.47
C GLU A 319 16.20 0.03 -2.52
N LEU A 320 16.09 1.09 -3.32
CA LEU A 320 14.83 1.79 -3.60
C LEU A 320 14.14 1.19 -4.84
N ARG A 321 12.94 0.65 -4.68
CA ARG A 321 12.14 0.03 -5.75
C ARG A 321 10.75 0.66 -5.94
#